data_3f136e0456553a88a0dfe5c680e4dd30
#
_entry.id   3f136e0456553a88a0dfe5c680e4dd30
#
_cell.length_a   1.000
_cell.length_b   1.000
_cell.length_c   1.000
_cell.angle_alpha   90.00
_cell.angle_beta   90.00
_cell.angle_gamma   90.00
#
_symmetry.space_group_name_H-M   'P 1'
#
loop_
_entity.id
_entity.type
_entity.pdbx_description
1 polymer ?
#
loop_
_entity_poly.entity_id
_entity_poly.type
_entity_poly.pdbx_seq_one_letter_code
_entity_poly.pdbx_strand_id
1 'polypeptide(L)'
;MTDDYLDEPQAKNLMRHPLKLLLLLPLLVLLTLPATAQYLLPLDSVLQAVQRRNPTLRQYDARAQAKTAAVAGASSWEPPKVSAGYWMTPYNQRPIKEMDNGQGMGMQMVSVEQMLPNPAKQRAKRDYLASQAAVEQADQAASFNELRARARTLYYGRVVLEKKLKVLDESSELLDFLLKIAQARYPYNQTTLPSIYQVQARVAQHGNDHARLYGQLRQHTIGLNTLMARNPEDEFKVDTLLPVSFTGPYPDTTALAARRSDVRRLDRSLAVVRLSQQVEANRRRPDFGLRYDHMNGIGTTPNQFTVMGMVTLPFAPWSAREYKANTASLGYEARAVQQQRASLLNDAAGRITTLQSDLRVQREQLLNYEQGVLPALRKAYQVTLLAYQQNTAQLPAVVEALDAWLMARLQYLDAQYELMTLHVRYDQELEQ
;
A
#
# COMPACT_ATOMS: atom_id res chain seq x y z
N MET A 1 -91.56 10.13 4.25
CA MET A 1 -91.23 10.15 5.69
C MET A 1 -89.75 10.21 5.82
N THR A 2 -89.31 11.38 6.22
CA THR A 2 -88.13 11.85 6.95
C THR A 2 -86.80 11.66 6.21
N ASP A 3 -86.27 12.67 5.51
CA ASP A 3 -85.40 13.75 5.98
C ASP A 3 -84.28 13.27 6.92
N ASP A 4 -83.04 13.35 6.45
CA ASP A 4 -82.01 13.95 7.28
C ASP A 4 -80.86 14.48 6.45
N TYR A 5 -80.57 15.74 6.73
CA TYR A 5 -79.45 16.58 6.28
C TYR A 5 -78.11 16.05 6.75
N LEU A 6 -77.11 16.05 5.91
CA LEU A 6 -75.72 15.99 6.35
C LEU A 6 -74.97 17.21 5.81
N ASP A 7 -74.50 17.99 6.77
CA ASP A 7 -73.66 19.17 6.70
C ASP A 7 -72.31 18.92 5.99
N GLU A 8 -71.96 19.76 5.05
CA GLU A 8 -70.61 19.94 4.54
C GLU A 8 -69.78 20.81 5.48
N PRO A 9 -68.64 20.40 5.96
CA PRO A 9 -67.72 21.34 6.59
C PRO A 9 -66.74 21.95 5.53
N GLN A 10 -66.87 23.18 5.42
CA GLN A 10 -66.01 24.28 4.97
C GLN A 10 -64.52 23.94 4.66
N ALA A 11 -64.21 23.69 3.40
CA ALA A 11 -62.87 23.77 2.83
C ALA A 11 -62.67 25.16 2.15
N LYS A 12 -62.63 26.20 2.94
CA LYS A 12 -62.30 27.57 2.44
C LYS A 12 -61.48 28.29 3.50
N ASN A 13 -60.13 28.07 3.50
CA ASN A 13 -59.16 29.05 4.04
C ASN A 13 -57.68 28.66 3.87
N LEU A 14 -57.28 27.96 2.79
CA LEU A 14 -55.85 27.67 2.54
C LEU A 14 -55.25 28.36 1.29
N MET A 15 -55.90 29.36 0.73
CA MET A 15 -55.39 30.07 -0.45
C MET A 15 -55.23 31.57 -0.24
N ARG A 16 -54.54 32.01 0.81
CA ARG A 16 -54.31 33.47 1.00
C ARG A 16 -52.89 33.89 1.34
N HIS A 17 -51.83 33.09 1.21
CA HIS A 17 -50.46 33.63 1.35
C HIS A 17 -49.42 32.93 0.44
N PRO A 18 -49.50 33.05 -0.92
CA PRO A 18 -48.43 32.54 -1.80
C PRO A 18 -47.12 33.33 -1.63
N LEU A 19 -47.19 34.58 -1.17
CA LEU A 19 -46.02 35.44 -0.98
C LEU A 19 -45.14 35.06 0.23
N LYS A 20 -45.74 34.48 1.27
CA LYS A 20 -44.97 34.00 2.46
C LYS A 20 -44.25 32.66 2.21
N LEU A 21 -44.78 31.82 1.33
CA LEU A 21 -44.15 30.56 0.94
C LEU A 21 -42.97 30.82 -0.01
N LEU A 22 -43.00 31.85 -0.83
CA LEU A 22 -41.93 32.24 -1.73
C LEU A 22 -40.71 32.84 -1.01
N LEU A 23 -40.90 33.46 0.16
CA LEU A 23 -39.86 34.01 1.02
C LEU A 23 -39.19 32.93 1.91
N LEU A 24 -39.84 31.81 2.17
CA LEU A 24 -39.27 30.69 2.92
C LEU A 24 -38.36 29.79 2.07
N LEU A 25 -38.51 29.77 0.76
CA LEU A 25 -37.71 28.95 -0.15
C LEU A 25 -36.22 29.35 -0.17
N PRO A 26 -35.82 30.65 -0.27
CA PRO A 26 -34.41 31.04 -0.21
C PRO A 26 -33.80 30.86 1.19
N LEU A 27 -34.60 30.92 2.27
CA LEU A 27 -34.14 30.68 3.62
C LEU A 27 -33.84 29.18 3.85
N LEU A 28 -34.60 28.28 3.22
CA LEU A 28 -34.36 26.83 3.27
C LEU A 28 -33.12 26.44 2.44
N VAL A 29 -32.82 27.13 1.36
CA VAL A 29 -31.62 26.93 0.53
C VAL A 29 -30.36 27.43 1.24
N LEU A 30 -30.44 28.48 2.07
CA LEU A 30 -29.32 28.96 2.87
C LEU A 30 -28.94 27.99 4.00
N LEU A 31 -29.85 27.16 4.48
CA LEU A 31 -29.61 26.13 5.50
C LEU A 31 -28.96 24.85 4.94
N THR A 32 -28.89 24.68 3.61
CA THR A 32 -28.25 23.54 2.96
C THR A 32 -26.83 23.79 2.46
N LEU A 33 -26.23 24.94 2.80
CA LEU A 33 -24.80 25.11 2.60
C LEU A 33 -24.10 24.04 3.42
N PRO A 34 -23.32 23.13 2.82
CA PRO A 34 -22.58 22.15 3.57
C PRO A 34 -21.65 22.94 4.49
N ALA A 35 -21.95 22.94 5.78
CA ALA A 35 -20.99 23.37 6.78
C ALA A 35 -19.78 22.47 6.54
N THR A 36 -18.71 23.00 5.99
CA THR A 36 -17.42 22.34 5.92
C THR A 36 -16.90 22.23 7.35
N ALA A 37 -17.52 21.33 8.13
CA ALA A 37 -16.99 20.94 9.40
C ALA A 37 -15.60 20.40 9.11
N GLN A 38 -14.56 21.14 9.47
CA GLN A 38 -13.18 20.70 9.35
C GLN A 38 -13.04 19.43 10.19
N TYR A 39 -13.17 18.29 9.51
CA TYR A 39 -13.20 16.97 10.12
C TYR A 39 -11.82 16.68 10.74
N LEU A 40 -11.79 16.48 12.05
CA LEU A 40 -10.60 16.00 12.74
C LEU A 40 -10.34 14.55 12.33
N LEU A 41 -9.21 14.29 11.71
CA LEU A 41 -8.82 12.98 11.21
C LEU A 41 -7.70 12.41 12.11
N PRO A 42 -8.03 11.52 13.07
CA PRO A 42 -7.02 10.88 13.91
C PRO A 42 -6.20 9.89 13.09
N LEU A 43 -4.97 9.62 13.54
CA LEU A 43 -4.04 8.72 12.86
C LEU A 43 -4.64 7.34 12.58
N ASP A 44 -5.34 6.75 13.54
CA ASP A 44 -5.96 5.43 13.38
C ASP A 44 -6.98 5.38 12.23
N SER A 45 -7.76 6.46 12.06
CA SER A 45 -8.69 6.57 10.93
C SER A 45 -7.97 6.66 9.59
N VAL A 46 -6.82 7.35 9.54
CA VAL A 46 -5.95 7.38 8.34
C VAL A 46 -5.47 5.97 8.01
N LEU A 47 -4.92 5.25 8.99
CA LEU A 47 -4.38 3.90 8.81
C LEU A 47 -5.46 2.91 8.36
N GLN A 48 -6.65 2.97 8.96
CA GLN A 48 -7.80 2.16 8.53
C GLN A 48 -8.26 2.49 7.10
N ALA A 49 -8.27 3.77 6.72
CA ALA A 49 -8.60 4.18 5.37
C ALA A 49 -7.57 3.67 4.35
N VAL A 50 -6.27 3.75 4.66
CA VAL A 50 -5.19 3.19 3.85
C VAL A 50 -5.38 1.68 3.69
N GLN A 51 -5.60 0.95 4.78
CA GLN A 51 -5.78 -0.50 4.74
C GLN A 51 -6.96 -0.93 3.88
N ARG A 52 -8.09 -0.19 3.94
CA ARG A 52 -9.34 -0.59 3.26
C ARG A 52 -9.42 -0.09 1.82
N ARG A 53 -8.84 1.06 1.49
CA ARG A 53 -9.10 1.76 0.22
C ARG A 53 -7.89 1.84 -0.70
N ASN A 54 -6.67 1.65 -0.20
CA ASN A 54 -5.48 1.82 -1.01
C ASN A 54 -5.45 0.83 -2.19
N PRO A 55 -5.32 1.32 -3.44
CA PRO A 55 -5.36 0.48 -4.64
C PRO A 55 -4.26 -0.56 -4.68
N THR A 56 -3.06 -0.26 -4.13
CA THR A 56 -1.94 -1.21 -4.08
C THR A 56 -2.30 -2.46 -3.27
N LEU A 57 -2.98 -2.30 -2.13
CA LEU A 57 -3.41 -3.43 -1.30
C LEU A 57 -4.51 -4.25 -2.00
N ARG A 58 -5.47 -3.58 -2.64
CA ARG A 58 -6.51 -4.24 -3.44
C ARG A 58 -5.96 -5.01 -4.63
N GLN A 59 -4.85 -4.55 -5.21
CA GLN A 59 -4.16 -5.28 -6.28
C GLN A 59 -3.69 -6.66 -5.78
N TYR A 60 -3.14 -6.76 -4.57
CA TYR A 60 -2.75 -8.04 -3.99
C TYR A 60 -3.94 -8.95 -3.72
N ASP A 61 -5.08 -8.42 -3.26
CA ASP A 61 -6.32 -9.19 -3.10
C ASP A 61 -6.76 -9.81 -4.45
N ALA A 62 -6.76 -9.02 -5.52
CA ALA A 62 -7.11 -9.50 -6.85
C ALA A 62 -6.12 -10.57 -7.35
N ARG A 63 -4.80 -10.40 -7.09
CA ARG A 63 -3.79 -11.39 -7.44
C ARG A 63 -3.97 -12.70 -6.66
N ALA A 64 -4.24 -12.63 -5.35
CA ALA A 64 -4.50 -13.79 -4.52
C ALA A 64 -5.75 -14.56 -5.01
N GLN A 65 -6.83 -13.84 -5.38
CA GLN A 65 -8.03 -14.43 -5.99
C GLN A 65 -7.73 -15.09 -7.33
N ALA A 66 -6.92 -14.45 -8.18
CA ALA A 66 -6.50 -15.04 -9.47
C ALA A 66 -5.71 -16.35 -9.28
N LYS A 67 -4.79 -16.39 -8.28
CA LYS A 67 -4.06 -17.63 -7.93
C LYS A 67 -4.99 -18.71 -7.41
N THR A 68 -5.97 -18.34 -6.58
CA THR A 68 -6.98 -19.26 -6.06
C THR A 68 -7.86 -19.82 -7.17
N ALA A 69 -8.32 -18.99 -8.09
CA ALA A 69 -9.11 -19.42 -9.25
C ALA A 69 -8.34 -20.40 -10.17
N ALA A 70 -7.02 -20.19 -10.32
CA ALA A 70 -6.16 -21.07 -11.12
C ALA A 70 -6.07 -22.50 -10.56
N VAL A 71 -6.38 -22.72 -9.27
CA VAL A 71 -6.36 -24.05 -8.64
C VAL A 71 -7.37 -25.01 -9.31
N ALA A 72 -8.51 -24.51 -9.76
CA ALA A 72 -9.52 -25.31 -10.46
C ALA A 72 -8.97 -25.98 -11.72
N GLY A 73 -8.03 -25.32 -12.42
CA GLY A 73 -7.36 -25.86 -13.59
C GLY A 73 -6.42 -27.04 -13.31
N ALA A 74 -6.08 -27.30 -12.03
CA ALA A 74 -5.22 -28.43 -11.68
C ALA A 74 -5.89 -29.79 -11.93
N SER A 75 -7.22 -29.85 -11.89
CA SER A 75 -8.01 -31.06 -12.12
C SER A 75 -8.45 -31.25 -13.57
N SER A 76 -8.06 -30.34 -14.46
CA SER A 76 -8.41 -30.45 -15.88
C SER A 76 -7.79 -31.70 -16.51
N TRP A 77 -8.55 -32.34 -17.36
CA TRP A 77 -8.08 -33.42 -18.22
C TRP A 77 -7.48 -32.81 -19.49
N GLU A 78 -6.56 -33.54 -20.11
CA GLU A 78 -6.15 -33.22 -21.48
C GLU A 78 -7.34 -33.36 -22.42
N PRO A 79 -7.48 -32.50 -23.44
CA PRO A 79 -8.56 -32.62 -24.40
C PRO A 79 -8.42 -33.93 -25.17
N PRO A 80 -9.55 -34.59 -25.50
CA PRO A 80 -9.50 -35.77 -26.37
C PRO A 80 -8.92 -35.40 -27.75
N LYS A 81 -8.03 -36.23 -28.26
CA LYS A 81 -7.48 -36.09 -29.59
C LYS A 81 -8.34 -36.89 -30.54
N VAL A 82 -8.89 -36.23 -31.53
CA VAL A 82 -9.65 -36.89 -32.63
C VAL A 82 -8.84 -36.77 -33.89
N SER A 83 -8.66 -37.91 -34.59
CA SER A 83 -8.01 -37.94 -35.87
C SER A 83 -8.83 -38.80 -36.87
N ALA A 84 -8.78 -38.41 -38.12
CA ALA A 84 -9.42 -39.14 -39.18
C ALA A 84 -8.44 -39.31 -40.35
N GLY A 85 -8.51 -40.44 -41.03
CA GLY A 85 -7.61 -40.74 -42.16
C GLY A 85 -7.96 -42.04 -42.84
N TYR A 86 -7.10 -42.44 -43.73
CA TYR A 86 -7.19 -43.74 -44.43
C TYR A 86 -6.16 -44.68 -43.83
N TRP A 87 -6.57 -45.91 -43.54
CA TRP A 87 -5.72 -46.95 -42.97
C TRP A 87 -5.49 -48.05 -43.99
N MET A 88 -4.26 -48.54 -44.13
CA MET A 88 -3.85 -49.58 -45.05
C MET A 88 -4.30 -49.33 -46.52
N THR A 89 -4.29 -48.09 -46.94
CA THR A 89 -4.69 -47.69 -48.29
C THR A 89 -3.45 -47.69 -49.19
N PRO A 90 -3.42 -48.47 -50.27
CA PRO A 90 -2.26 -48.53 -51.18
C PRO A 90 -2.09 -47.22 -51.95
N TYR A 91 -0.84 -46.85 -52.25
CA TYR A 91 -0.54 -45.66 -53.07
C TYR A 91 -1.15 -45.69 -54.43
N ASN A 92 -1.27 -46.89 -55.01
CA ASN A 92 -2.03 -47.14 -56.24
C ASN A 92 -3.48 -47.41 -55.87
N GLN A 93 -4.38 -46.45 -56.09
CA GLN A 93 -5.80 -46.53 -55.73
C GLN A 93 -6.60 -47.58 -56.52
N ARG A 94 -6.04 -48.22 -57.57
CA ARG A 94 -6.73 -49.29 -58.35
C ARG A 94 -7.17 -50.49 -57.51
N PRO A 95 -6.34 -50.98 -56.52
CA PRO A 95 -6.76 -52.11 -55.67
C PRO A 95 -7.92 -51.80 -54.72
N ILE A 96 -8.27 -50.54 -54.55
CA ILE A 96 -9.42 -50.14 -53.69
C ILE A 96 -10.74 -50.58 -54.39
N LYS A 97 -10.76 -50.63 -55.74
CA LYS A 97 -11.98 -50.88 -56.53
C LYS A 97 -11.97 -52.25 -57.29
N GLU A 98 -10.83 -52.83 -57.52
CA GLU A 98 -10.65 -53.85 -58.54
C GLU A 98 -9.87 -55.12 -58.09
N MET A 99 -10.02 -55.58 -56.85
CA MET A 99 -9.52 -56.91 -56.52
C MET A 99 -10.46 -57.98 -57.03
N ASP A 100 -9.92 -58.95 -57.74
CA ASP A 100 -10.62 -60.05 -58.50
C ASP A 100 -11.50 -60.94 -57.60
N ASN A 101 -11.41 -60.80 -56.26
CA ASN A 101 -12.20 -61.53 -55.26
C ASN A 101 -13.17 -60.63 -54.46
N GLY A 102 -13.41 -59.39 -54.89
CA GLY A 102 -14.32 -58.49 -54.19
C GLY A 102 -13.80 -57.97 -52.86
N GLN A 103 -12.58 -58.32 -52.45
CA GLN A 103 -11.95 -57.80 -51.22
C GLN A 103 -11.14 -56.52 -51.52
N GLY A 104 -11.70 -55.39 -51.22
CA GLY A 104 -10.98 -54.09 -51.29
C GLY A 104 -9.90 -53.99 -50.18
N MET A 105 -8.78 -53.32 -50.49
CA MET A 105 -7.79 -52.94 -49.48
C MET A 105 -8.00 -51.50 -49.14
N GLY A 106 -7.96 -51.16 -47.81
CA GLY A 106 -8.08 -49.86 -47.35
C GLY A 106 -9.33 -49.65 -46.47
N MET A 107 -9.19 -48.79 -45.48
CA MET A 107 -10.27 -48.46 -44.56
C MET A 107 -10.24 -46.96 -44.29
N GLN A 108 -11.39 -46.37 -44.05
CA GLN A 108 -11.52 -45.01 -43.43
C GLN A 108 -11.47 -45.20 -41.92
N MET A 109 -10.56 -44.51 -41.25
CA MET A 109 -10.35 -44.63 -39.83
C MET A 109 -10.70 -43.32 -39.14
N VAL A 110 -11.44 -43.39 -38.05
CA VAL A 110 -11.64 -42.31 -37.09
C VAL A 110 -11.13 -42.80 -35.74
N SER A 111 -10.21 -42.03 -35.15
CA SER A 111 -9.59 -42.37 -33.86
C SER A 111 -9.95 -41.32 -32.82
N VAL A 112 -10.25 -41.79 -31.62
CA VAL A 112 -10.40 -40.94 -30.43
C VAL A 112 -9.41 -41.42 -29.37
N GLU A 113 -8.56 -40.51 -28.91
CA GLU A 113 -7.55 -40.77 -27.88
C GLU A 113 -7.79 -39.91 -26.68
N GLN A 114 -7.83 -40.48 -25.49
CA GLN A 114 -7.97 -39.76 -24.22
C GLN A 114 -6.88 -40.20 -23.25
N MET A 115 -6.06 -39.21 -22.83
CA MET A 115 -5.14 -39.41 -21.72
C MET A 115 -5.87 -39.27 -20.40
N LEU A 116 -5.67 -40.21 -19.48
CA LEU A 116 -6.24 -40.21 -18.15
C LEU A 116 -5.30 -39.46 -17.19
N PRO A 117 -5.81 -38.49 -16.43
CA PRO A 117 -4.95 -37.73 -15.54
C PRO A 117 -4.42 -38.61 -14.42
N ASN A 118 -3.11 -38.53 -14.16
CA ASN A 118 -2.49 -39.18 -13.00
C ASN A 118 -2.87 -38.45 -11.70
N PRO A 119 -3.57 -39.10 -10.75
CA PRO A 119 -4.06 -38.41 -9.53
C PRO A 119 -2.96 -37.80 -8.65
N ALA A 120 -1.75 -38.41 -8.69
CA ALA A 120 -0.64 -37.87 -7.92
C ALA A 120 -0.01 -36.64 -8.58
N LYS A 121 0.05 -36.57 -9.90
CA LYS A 121 0.46 -35.37 -10.66
C LYS A 121 -0.55 -34.24 -10.44
N GLN A 122 -1.85 -34.54 -10.52
CA GLN A 122 -2.90 -33.57 -10.28
C GLN A 122 -2.87 -33.01 -8.85
N ARG A 123 -2.70 -33.88 -7.83
CA ARG A 123 -2.56 -33.44 -6.44
C ARG A 123 -1.37 -32.50 -6.26
N ALA A 124 -0.18 -32.92 -6.72
CA ALA A 124 1.01 -32.09 -6.64
C ALA A 124 0.82 -30.72 -7.30
N LYS A 125 0.22 -30.70 -8.52
CA LYS A 125 -0.08 -29.46 -9.25
C LYS A 125 -1.08 -28.58 -8.48
N ARG A 126 -2.14 -29.18 -7.92
CA ARG A 126 -3.14 -28.45 -7.10
C ARG A 126 -2.50 -27.83 -5.87
N ASP A 127 -1.70 -28.59 -5.13
CA ASP A 127 -1.05 -28.13 -3.90
C ASP A 127 -0.06 -26.99 -4.21
N TYR A 128 0.69 -27.10 -5.29
CA TYR A 128 1.57 -26.04 -5.80
C TYR A 128 0.77 -24.77 -6.14
N LEU A 129 -0.31 -24.86 -6.93
CA LEU A 129 -1.11 -23.70 -7.31
C LEU A 129 -1.80 -23.06 -6.10
N ALA A 130 -2.33 -23.88 -5.19
CA ALA A 130 -2.97 -23.39 -3.97
C ALA A 130 -2.00 -22.62 -3.06
N SER A 131 -0.72 -23.02 -3.03
CA SER A 131 0.28 -22.34 -2.20
C SER A 131 0.65 -20.94 -2.69
N GLN A 132 0.44 -20.62 -3.97
CA GLN A 132 0.82 -19.32 -4.55
C GLN A 132 -0.01 -18.16 -4.00
N ALA A 133 -1.28 -18.36 -3.66
CA ALA A 133 -2.12 -17.32 -3.07
C ALA A 133 -1.59 -16.82 -1.71
N ALA A 134 -0.98 -17.72 -0.92
CA ALA A 134 -0.41 -17.36 0.38
C ALA A 134 0.83 -16.45 0.27
N VAL A 135 1.55 -16.48 -0.86
CA VAL A 135 2.65 -15.54 -1.14
C VAL A 135 2.08 -14.14 -1.38
N GLU A 136 1.06 -14.00 -2.23
CA GLU A 136 0.42 -12.71 -2.51
C GLU A 136 -0.17 -12.06 -1.23
N GLN A 137 -0.74 -12.87 -0.32
CA GLN A 137 -1.22 -12.39 0.97
C GLN A 137 -0.08 -11.91 1.89
N ALA A 138 1.07 -12.60 1.86
CA ALA A 138 2.24 -12.16 2.62
C ALA A 138 2.85 -10.87 2.03
N ASP A 139 2.87 -10.73 0.70
CA ASP A 139 3.28 -9.51 0.01
C ASP A 139 2.35 -8.33 0.34
N GLN A 140 1.03 -8.57 0.41
CA GLN A 140 0.06 -7.57 0.86
C GLN A 140 0.38 -7.05 2.27
N ALA A 141 0.67 -7.97 3.20
CA ALA A 141 1.00 -7.60 4.57
C ALA A 141 2.30 -6.79 4.66
N ALA A 142 3.34 -7.16 3.89
CA ALA A 142 4.58 -6.40 3.80
C ALA A 142 4.36 -5.00 3.21
N SER A 143 3.59 -4.90 2.11
CA SER A 143 3.23 -3.63 1.49
C SER A 143 2.40 -2.75 2.44
N PHE A 144 1.48 -3.34 3.22
CA PHE A 144 0.73 -2.58 4.22
C PHE A 144 1.64 -2.01 5.31
N ASN A 145 2.64 -2.76 5.77
CA ASN A 145 3.61 -2.26 6.75
C ASN A 145 4.37 -1.03 6.23
N GLU A 146 4.79 -1.04 4.96
CA GLU A 146 5.44 0.11 4.31
C GLU A 146 4.49 1.32 4.18
N LEU A 147 3.25 1.10 3.71
CA LEU A 147 2.25 2.14 3.57
C LEU A 147 1.86 2.76 4.92
N ARG A 148 1.77 1.93 5.98
CA ARG A 148 1.52 2.35 7.35
C ARG A 148 2.63 3.27 7.85
N ALA A 149 3.89 2.88 7.67
CA ALA A 149 5.03 3.71 8.06
C ALA A 149 5.04 5.04 7.29
N ARG A 150 4.80 5.03 5.98
CA ARG A 150 4.71 6.23 5.16
C ARG A 150 3.57 7.16 5.60
N ALA A 151 2.39 6.59 5.91
CA ALA A 151 1.25 7.38 6.39
C ALA A 151 1.55 8.04 7.74
N ARG A 152 2.16 7.31 8.70
CA ARG A 152 2.58 7.85 10.00
C ARG A 152 3.61 8.97 9.85
N THR A 153 4.61 8.81 9.00
CA THR A 153 5.63 9.84 8.74
C THR A 153 5.00 11.12 8.17
N LEU A 154 4.12 10.99 7.18
CA LEU A 154 3.41 12.15 6.62
C LEU A 154 2.49 12.80 7.65
N TYR A 155 1.81 12.02 8.48
CA TYR A 155 0.92 12.52 9.51
C TYR A 155 1.69 13.35 10.57
N TYR A 156 2.76 12.78 11.12
CA TYR A 156 3.59 13.50 12.10
C TYR A 156 4.30 14.71 11.50
N GLY A 157 4.73 14.61 10.24
CA GLY A 157 5.29 15.76 9.52
C GLY A 157 4.28 16.89 9.39
N ARG A 158 3.02 16.58 9.08
CA ARG A 158 1.95 17.58 9.02
C ARG A 158 1.71 18.22 10.39
N VAL A 159 1.63 17.44 11.47
CA VAL A 159 1.48 17.96 12.85
C VAL A 159 2.59 18.93 13.21
N VAL A 160 3.84 18.58 12.88
CA VAL A 160 4.98 19.44 13.16
C VAL A 160 4.95 20.72 12.32
N LEU A 161 4.55 20.63 11.05
CA LEU A 161 4.41 21.82 10.18
C LEU A 161 3.33 22.78 10.69
N GLU A 162 2.20 22.29 11.19
CA GLU A 162 1.17 23.13 11.83
C GLU A 162 1.73 23.84 13.08
N LYS A 163 2.53 23.13 13.91
CA LYS A 163 3.21 23.75 15.05
C LYS A 163 4.25 24.79 14.63
N LYS A 164 5.01 24.56 13.56
CA LYS A 164 5.98 25.52 13.03
C LYS A 164 5.31 26.78 12.50
N LEU A 165 4.20 26.64 11.77
CA LEU A 165 3.42 27.77 11.30
C LEU A 165 2.96 28.62 12.49
N LYS A 166 2.43 28.00 13.54
CA LYS A 166 2.04 28.73 14.77
C LYS A 166 3.21 29.48 15.42
N VAL A 167 4.39 28.84 15.49
CA VAL A 167 5.60 29.50 16.03
C VAL A 167 6.01 30.71 15.18
N LEU A 168 5.87 30.60 13.85
CA LEU A 168 6.18 31.67 12.91
C LEU A 168 5.18 32.83 13.02
N ASP A 169 3.88 32.54 13.17
CA ASP A 169 2.82 33.52 13.36
C ASP A 169 3.07 34.33 14.65
N GLU A 170 3.33 33.63 15.77
CA GLU A 170 3.70 34.29 17.06
C GLU A 170 4.93 35.20 16.93
N SER A 171 5.94 34.77 16.16
CA SER A 171 7.15 35.56 15.92
C SER A 171 6.87 36.77 15.01
N SER A 172 6.02 36.61 13.99
CA SER A 172 5.60 37.72 13.13
C SER A 172 4.88 38.79 13.88
N GLU A 173 3.98 38.44 14.81
CA GLU A 173 3.30 39.41 15.71
C GLU A 173 4.29 40.18 16.56
N LEU A 174 5.34 39.52 17.11
CA LEU A 174 6.39 40.17 17.89
C LEU A 174 7.24 41.12 17.03
N LEU A 175 7.57 40.76 15.80
CA LEU A 175 8.30 41.65 14.87
C LEU A 175 7.48 42.88 14.48
N ASP A 176 6.19 42.71 14.21
CA ASP A 176 5.28 43.81 13.89
C ASP A 176 5.17 44.77 15.09
N PHE A 177 5.11 44.24 16.32
CA PHE A 177 5.13 45.05 17.54
C PHE A 177 6.45 45.84 17.67
N LEU A 178 7.60 45.19 17.44
CA LEU A 178 8.92 45.85 17.43
C LEU A 178 9.01 46.95 16.36
N LEU A 179 8.47 46.70 15.17
CA LEU A 179 8.42 47.67 14.08
C LEU A 179 7.63 48.91 14.45
N LYS A 180 6.45 48.74 15.04
CA LYS A 180 5.60 49.85 15.53
C LYS A 180 6.33 50.68 16.59
N ILE A 181 6.96 50.03 17.56
CA ILE A 181 7.76 50.75 18.59
C ILE A 181 8.91 51.53 17.95
N ALA A 182 9.64 50.91 17.01
CA ALA A 182 10.74 51.54 16.33
C ALA A 182 10.30 52.79 15.54
N GLN A 183 9.22 52.69 14.79
CA GLN A 183 8.63 53.83 14.07
C GLN A 183 8.21 54.97 14.98
N ALA A 184 7.61 54.67 16.15
CA ALA A 184 7.22 55.67 17.15
C ALA A 184 8.42 56.35 17.82
N ARG A 185 9.56 55.66 17.96
CA ARG A 185 10.80 56.19 18.60
C ARG A 185 11.71 56.94 17.63
N TYR A 186 11.56 56.74 16.34
CA TYR A 186 12.41 57.37 15.31
C TYR A 186 12.38 58.91 15.38
N PRO A 187 11.21 59.61 15.50
CA PRO A 187 11.20 61.07 15.60
C PRO A 187 11.95 61.65 16.81
N TYR A 188 12.16 60.82 17.85
CA TYR A 188 12.85 61.20 19.08
C TYR A 188 14.35 60.82 19.08
N ASN A 189 14.91 60.38 17.93
CA ASN A 189 16.31 59.92 17.78
C ASN A 189 16.66 58.70 18.67
N GLN A 190 15.66 57.91 19.11
CA GLN A 190 15.85 56.72 19.93
C GLN A 190 16.02 55.43 19.13
N THR A 191 15.93 55.49 17.82
CA THR A 191 16.24 54.41 16.89
C THR A 191 16.73 54.96 15.55
N THR A 192 17.36 54.15 14.71
CA THR A 192 17.92 54.58 13.42
C THR A 192 17.06 54.03 12.26
N LEU A 193 17.02 54.78 11.18
CA LEU A 193 16.28 54.38 9.96
C LEU A 193 16.76 53.04 9.38
N PRO A 194 18.09 52.71 9.34
CA PRO A 194 18.55 51.38 8.93
C PRO A 194 17.99 50.25 9.78
N SER A 195 17.86 50.45 11.13
CA SER A 195 17.29 49.43 12.00
C SER A 195 15.81 49.16 11.72
N ILE A 196 15.03 50.18 11.33
CA ILE A 196 13.62 50.04 10.93
C ILE A 196 13.54 49.18 9.63
N TYR A 197 14.37 49.49 8.61
CA TYR A 197 14.41 48.70 7.37
C TYR A 197 14.86 47.25 7.60
N GLN A 198 15.78 47.00 8.53
CA GLN A 198 16.16 45.65 8.94
C GLN A 198 14.97 44.85 9.48
N VAL A 199 14.15 45.44 10.35
CA VAL A 199 12.94 44.80 10.88
C VAL A 199 11.93 44.54 9.75
N GLN A 200 11.72 45.53 8.86
CA GLN A 200 10.83 45.37 7.71
C GLN A 200 11.27 44.21 6.80
N ALA A 201 12.58 44.14 6.54
CA ALA A 201 13.14 43.01 5.75
C ALA A 201 12.89 41.66 6.42
N ARG A 202 12.99 41.62 7.78
CA ARG A 202 12.74 40.40 8.55
C ARG A 202 11.26 39.96 8.51
N VAL A 203 10.32 40.93 8.63
CA VAL A 203 8.88 40.67 8.46
C VAL A 203 8.59 40.09 7.07
N ALA A 204 9.17 40.67 6.01
CA ALA A 204 9.01 40.15 4.66
C ALA A 204 9.59 38.73 4.51
N GLN A 205 10.73 38.46 5.16
CA GLN A 205 11.35 37.12 5.14
C GLN A 205 10.48 36.07 5.86
N HIS A 206 9.83 36.44 6.99
CA HIS A 206 8.86 35.56 7.66
C HIS A 206 7.67 35.24 6.75
N GLY A 207 7.20 36.16 5.91
CA GLY A 207 6.17 35.91 4.92
C GLY A 207 6.61 34.81 3.89
N ASN A 208 7.86 34.85 3.44
CA ASN A 208 8.41 33.81 2.58
C ASN A 208 8.52 32.46 3.29
N ASP A 209 8.95 32.45 4.57
CA ASP A 209 9.03 31.22 5.35
C ASP A 209 7.66 30.62 5.61
N HIS A 210 6.64 31.45 5.88
CA HIS A 210 5.26 31.02 6.03
C HIS A 210 4.74 30.35 4.76
N ALA A 211 4.94 30.99 3.58
CA ALA A 211 4.53 30.44 2.29
C ALA A 211 5.21 29.09 2.01
N ARG A 212 6.50 28.95 2.34
CA ARG A 212 7.27 27.70 2.20
C ARG A 212 6.74 26.60 3.11
N LEU A 213 6.51 26.88 4.40
CA LEU A 213 5.97 25.91 5.36
C LEU A 213 4.53 25.48 4.99
N TYR A 214 3.70 26.43 4.55
CA TYR A 214 2.36 26.13 4.08
C TYR A 214 2.36 25.24 2.84
N GLY A 215 3.27 25.48 1.90
CA GLY A 215 3.49 24.61 0.73
C GLY A 215 3.86 23.18 1.14
N GLN A 216 4.75 23.01 2.12
CA GLN A 216 5.11 21.70 2.67
C GLN A 216 3.92 21.01 3.36
N LEU A 217 3.14 21.76 4.14
CA LEU A 217 1.92 21.24 4.80
C LEU A 217 0.93 20.71 3.75
N ARG A 218 0.73 21.47 2.67
CA ARG A 218 -0.14 21.03 1.56
C ARG A 218 0.39 19.76 0.90
N GLN A 219 1.70 19.62 0.68
CA GLN A 219 2.31 18.38 0.15
C GLN A 219 2.04 17.17 1.04
N HIS A 220 2.15 17.31 2.37
CA HIS A 220 1.82 16.25 3.32
C HIS A 220 0.33 15.88 3.27
N THR A 221 -0.55 16.89 3.14
CA THR A 221 -2.00 16.69 2.99
C THR A 221 -2.32 15.87 1.74
N ILE A 222 -1.76 16.28 0.59
CA ILE A 222 -1.91 15.58 -0.69
C ILE A 222 -1.39 14.14 -0.57
N GLY A 223 -0.22 13.94 0.06
CA GLY A 223 0.36 12.62 0.27
C GLY A 223 -0.55 11.70 1.09
N LEU A 224 -1.13 12.19 2.18
CA LEU A 224 -2.08 11.44 3.01
C LEU A 224 -3.37 11.11 2.26
N ASN A 225 -3.96 12.08 1.55
CA ASN A 225 -5.16 11.85 0.74
C ASN A 225 -4.92 10.80 -0.35
N THR A 226 -3.78 10.86 -1.03
CA THR A 226 -3.37 9.87 -2.03
C THR A 226 -3.27 8.47 -1.43
N LEU A 227 -2.66 8.32 -0.24
CA LEU A 227 -2.57 7.03 0.45
C LEU A 227 -3.95 6.48 0.84
N MET A 228 -4.87 7.36 1.24
CA MET A 228 -6.25 7.00 1.59
C MET A 228 -7.16 6.80 0.38
N ALA A 229 -6.68 7.02 -0.84
CA ALA A 229 -7.48 7.05 -2.08
C ALA A 229 -8.67 8.02 -1.99
N ARG A 230 -8.41 9.26 -1.51
CA ARG A 230 -9.33 10.39 -1.48
C ARG A 230 -8.93 11.43 -2.54
N ASN A 231 -9.79 12.43 -2.75
CA ASN A 231 -9.40 13.58 -3.56
C ASN A 231 -8.14 14.24 -2.95
N PRO A 232 -7.05 14.45 -3.72
CA PRO A 232 -5.81 15.03 -3.22
C PRO A 232 -5.97 16.40 -2.54
N GLU A 233 -6.97 17.17 -2.93
CA GLU A 233 -7.22 18.53 -2.44
C GLU A 233 -8.14 18.61 -1.20
N ASP A 234 -8.68 17.48 -0.74
CA ASP A 234 -9.53 17.46 0.46
C ASP A 234 -8.77 17.98 1.67
N GLU A 235 -9.35 18.97 2.34
CA GLU A 235 -8.80 19.52 3.57
C GLU A 235 -9.33 18.75 4.80
N PHE A 236 -8.48 18.62 5.81
CA PHE A 236 -8.81 18.01 7.08
C PHE A 236 -7.90 18.58 8.18
N LYS A 237 -8.30 18.47 9.43
CA LYS A 237 -7.45 18.76 10.60
C LYS A 237 -6.86 17.48 11.16
N VAL A 238 -5.68 17.55 11.73
CA VAL A 238 -5.02 16.44 12.43
C VAL A 238 -5.01 16.67 13.92
N ASP A 239 -4.92 15.59 14.70
CA ASP A 239 -4.66 15.72 16.12
C ASP A 239 -3.20 16.19 16.33
N THR A 240 -3.02 17.28 17.05
CA THR A 240 -1.70 17.88 17.30
C THR A 240 -0.96 17.25 18.47
N LEU A 241 -1.55 16.25 19.14
CA LEU A 241 -0.90 15.51 20.20
C LEU A 241 0.15 14.57 19.60
N LEU A 242 1.40 14.76 20.01
CA LEU A 242 2.49 13.85 19.66
C LEU A 242 2.66 12.82 20.80
N PRO A 243 2.75 11.53 20.51
CA PRO A 243 3.00 10.53 21.54
C PRO A 243 4.38 10.73 22.17
N VAL A 244 4.45 10.73 23.50
CA VAL A 244 5.67 11.09 24.26
C VAL A 244 6.47 9.85 24.73
N SER A 245 5.91 8.63 24.66
CA SER A 245 6.48 7.46 25.31
C SER A 245 6.80 6.34 24.32
N PHE A 246 8.08 5.98 24.29
CA PHE A 246 8.60 4.90 23.43
C PHE A 246 9.66 4.11 24.19
N THR A 247 9.25 3.03 24.80
CA THR A 247 10.15 2.07 25.43
C THR A 247 9.70 0.67 25.02
N GLY A 248 10.35 0.09 24.03
CA GLY A 248 10.18 -1.31 23.67
C GLY A 248 11.42 -2.12 24.05
N PRO A 249 11.26 -3.34 24.57
CA PRO A 249 12.38 -4.25 24.80
C PRO A 249 13.01 -4.66 23.46
N TYR A 250 14.28 -5.05 23.51
CA TYR A 250 14.99 -5.63 22.37
C TYR A 250 14.31 -6.96 21.99
N PRO A 251 13.73 -7.12 20.80
CA PRO A 251 13.13 -8.37 20.40
C PRO A 251 14.21 -9.41 20.10
N ASP A 252 14.06 -10.62 20.62
CA ASP A 252 14.84 -11.76 20.19
C ASP A 252 14.64 -12.05 18.69
N THR A 253 15.69 -12.52 18.01
CA THR A 253 15.66 -12.83 16.57
C THR A 253 14.58 -13.85 16.19
N THR A 254 14.24 -14.77 17.09
CA THR A 254 13.15 -15.74 16.90
C THR A 254 11.79 -15.07 16.93
N ALA A 255 11.56 -14.16 17.88
CA ALA A 255 10.34 -13.36 17.97
C ALA A 255 10.20 -12.41 16.77
N LEU A 256 11.32 -11.84 16.29
CA LEU A 256 11.37 -11.00 15.10
C LEU A 256 10.97 -11.79 13.84
N ALA A 257 11.54 -13.01 13.67
CA ALA A 257 11.22 -13.87 12.54
C ALA A 257 9.74 -14.26 12.47
N ALA A 258 9.08 -14.46 13.62
CA ALA A 258 7.67 -14.85 13.68
C ALA A 258 6.71 -13.70 13.31
N ARG A 259 7.10 -12.44 13.57
CA ARG A 259 6.24 -11.26 13.36
C ARG A 259 6.35 -10.69 11.95
N ARG A 260 7.53 -10.71 11.34
CA ARG A 260 7.82 -10.02 10.08
C ARG A 260 7.10 -10.64 8.89
N SER A 261 6.35 -9.81 8.17
CA SER A 261 5.61 -10.20 6.96
C SER A 261 6.54 -10.52 5.78
N ASP A 262 7.68 -9.83 5.68
CA ASP A 262 8.70 -10.11 4.66
C ASP A 262 9.39 -11.46 4.88
N VAL A 263 9.61 -11.88 6.14
CA VAL A 263 10.07 -13.24 6.49
C VAL A 263 9.00 -14.26 6.14
N ARG A 264 7.73 -14.00 6.51
CA ARG A 264 6.61 -14.87 6.13
C ARG A 264 6.48 -15.04 4.63
N ARG A 265 6.71 -13.97 3.86
CA ARG A 265 6.74 -14.03 2.39
C ARG A 265 7.80 -15.04 1.91
N LEU A 266 9.04 -14.97 2.44
CA LEU A 266 10.11 -15.89 2.08
C LEU A 266 9.80 -17.33 2.50
N ASP A 267 9.19 -17.53 3.68
CA ASP A 267 8.75 -18.85 4.15
C ASP A 267 7.65 -19.43 3.23
N ARG A 268 6.70 -18.60 2.76
CA ARG A 268 5.70 -19.01 1.76
C ARG A 268 6.32 -19.28 0.40
N SER A 269 7.25 -18.45 -0.05
CA SER A 269 7.99 -18.68 -1.31
C SER A 269 8.80 -19.98 -1.24
N LEU A 270 9.44 -20.29 -0.13
CA LEU A 270 10.14 -21.56 0.09
C LEU A 270 9.18 -22.76 -0.01
N ALA A 271 7.98 -22.64 0.55
CA ALA A 271 6.94 -23.68 0.42
C ALA A 271 6.52 -23.87 -1.04
N VAL A 272 6.33 -22.79 -1.80
CA VAL A 272 6.01 -22.83 -3.24
C VAL A 272 7.12 -23.54 -4.03
N VAL A 273 8.39 -23.20 -3.78
CA VAL A 273 9.54 -23.86 -4.46
C VAL A 273 9.59 -25.35 -4.13
N ARG A 274 9.36 -25.75 -2.87
CA ARG A 274 9.31 -27.16 -2.47
C ARG A 274 8.15 -27.92 -3.14
N LEU A 275 6.99 -27.30 -3.24
CA LEU A 275 5.84 -27.89 -3.92
C LEU A 275 6.05 -27.97 -5.44
N SER A 276 6.71 -26.98 -6.05
CA SER A 276 7.17 -27.05 -7.44
C SER A 276 8.14 -28.22 -7.64
N GLN A 277 9.07 -28.43 -6.72
CA GLN A 277 9.97 -29.58 -6.75
C GLN A 277 9.19 -30.91 -6.67
N GLN A 278 8.12 -30.98 -5.89
CA GLN A 278 7.22 -32.15 -5.86
C GLN A 278 6.48 -32.36 -7.17
N VAL A 279 6.05 -31.28 -7.84
CA VAL A 279 5.44 -31.37 -9.19
C VAL A 279 6.44 -32.00 -10.17
N GLU A 280 7.68 -31.49 -10.22
CA GLU A 280 8.72 -32.03 -11.08
C GLU A 280 9.06 -33.50 -10.72
N ALA A 281 9.18 -33.82 -9.44
CA ALA A 281 9.43 -35.20 -8.99
C ALA A 281 8.30 -36.17 -9.38
N ASN A 282 7.04 -35.71 -9.46
CA ASN A 282 5.90 -36.52 -9.88
C ASN A 282 5.87 -36.75 -11.41
N ARG A 283 6.63 -35.98 -12.21
CA ARG A 283 6.74 -36.24 -13.68
C ARG A 283 7.31 -37.60 -14.00
N ARG A 284 8.04 -38.27 -13.10
CA ARG A 284 8.52 -39.65 -13.24
C ARG A 284 7.42 -40.69 -13.25
N ARG A 285 6.19 -40.35 -12.87
CA ARG A 285 5.07 -41.29 -12.80
C ARG A 285 4.50 -41.52 -14.19
N PRO A 286 4.09 -42.78 -14.52
CA PRO A 286 3.50 -43.08 -15.79
C PRO A 286 2.17 -42.38 -15.99
N ASP A 287 1.84 -42.03 -17.23
CA ASP A 287 0.52 -41.61 -17.63
C ASP A 287 -0.15 -42.73 -18.40
N PHE A 288 -1.46 -42.88 -18.24
CA PHE A 288 -2.27 -43.87 -18.87
C PHE A 288 -3.22 -43.19 -19.87
N GLY A 289 -3.52 -43.89 -20.97
CA GLY A 289 -4.48 -43.42 -21.96
C GLY A 289 -5.27 -44.55 -22.54
N LEU A 290 -6.38 -44.21 -23.17
CA LEU A 290 -7.22 -45.10 -23.93
C LEU A 290 -7.40 -44.53 -25.33
N ARG A 291 -7.25 -45.39 -26.33
CA ARG A 291 -7.52 -45.04 -27.72
C ARG A 291 -8.53 -46.00 -28.28
N TYR A 292 -9.53 -45.47 -28.98
CA TYR A 292 -10.52 -46.18 -29.75
C TYR A 292 -10.43 -45.77 -31.20
N ASP A 293 -10.24 -46.76 -32.08
CA ASP A 293 -10.22 -46.58 -33.52
C ASP A 293 -11.44 -47.27 -34.11
N HIS A 294 -12.25 -46.55 -34.88
CA HIS A 294 -13.30 -47.11 -35.72
C HIS A 294 -12.84 -47.10 -37.19
N MET A 295 -12.92 -48.24 -37.81
CA MET A 295 -12.46 -48.42 -39.17
C MET A 295 -13.65 -48.86 -40.04
N ASN A 296 -14.02 -48.04 -41.03
CA ASN A 296 -15.05 -48.32 -41.99
C ASN A 296 -14.40 -48.94 -43.25
N GLY A 297 -14.72 -50.17 -43.52
CA GLY A 297 -14.17 -50.89 -44.65
C GLY A 297 -14.62 -50.31 -46.00
N ILE A 298 -13.72 -50.31 -46.99
CA ILE A 298 -14.04 -49.90 -48.35
C ILE A 298 -14.33 -51.15 -49.12
N GLY A 299 -15.42 -51.17 -49.88
CA GLY A 299 -15.87 -52.34 -50.65
C GLY A 299 -16.54 -53.42 -49.77
N THR A 300 -16.10 -54.66 -49.86
CA THR A 300 -16.61 -55.81 -49.08
C THR A 300 -15.90 -56.01 -47.74
N THR A 301 -14.97 -55.14 -47.39
CA THR A 301 -14.23 -55.22 -46.10
C THR A 301 -15.18 -54.88 -44.93
N PRO A 302 -15.32 -55.77 -43.96
CA PRO A 302 -16.20 -55.49 -42.82
C PRO A 302 -15.66 -54.32 -41.96
N ASN A 303 -16.58 -53.60 -41.33
CA ASN A 303 -16.23 -52.58 -40.34
C ASN A 303 -15.53 -53.20 -39.13
N GLN A 304 -14.50 -52.55 -38.63
CA GLN A 304 -13.68 -53.06 -37.54
C GLN A 304 -13.50 -51.95 -36.49
N PHE A 305 -13.16 -52.33 -35.28
CA PHE A 305 -12.75 -51.38 -34.25
C PHE A 305 -11.53 -51.94 -33.50
N THR A 306 -10.75 -51.03 -32.96
CA THR A 306 -9.62 -51.34 -32.09
C THR A 306 -9.70 -50.53 -30.83
N VAL A 307 -9.45 -51.18 -29.68
CA VAL A 307 -9.29 -50.52 -28.39
C VAL A 307 -7.86 -50.77 -27.92
N MET A 308 -7.13 -49.69 -27.63
CA MET A 308 -5.75 -49.78 -27.16
C MET A 308 -5.59 -49.02 -25.85
N GLY A 309 -5.01 -49.67 -24.83
CA GLY A 309 -4.46 -49.00 -23.65
C GLY A 309 -3.07 -48.47 -23.99
N MET A 310 -2.82 -47.21 -23.59
CA MET A 310 -1.51 -46.56 -23.78
C MET A 310 -0.89 -46.28 -22.44
N VAL A 311 0.43 -46.45 -22.33
CA VAL A 311 1.20 -46.13 -21.13
C VAL A 311 2.41 -45.31 -21.56
N THR A 312 2.53 -44.08 -21.02
CA THR A 312 3.72 -43.24 -21.20
C THR A 312 4.69 -43.48 -20.06
N LEU A 313 5.91 -43.90 -20.37
CA LEU A 313 6.94 -44.27 -19.41
C LEU A 313 8.06 -43.21 -19.36
N PRO A 314 7.99 -42.19 -18.44
CA PRO A 314 8.93 -41.07 -18.43
C PRO A 314 10.26 -41.35 -17.72
N PHE A 315 10.54 -42.59 -17.35
CA PHE A 315 11.75 -42.98 -16.59
C PHE A 315 12.91 -43.41 -17.49
N ALA A 316 12.77 -43.45 -18.80
CA ALA A 316 13.87 -43.74 -19.74
C ALA A 316 14.98 -42.66 -19.58
N PRO A 317 16.28 -43.03 -19.71
CA PRO A 317 17.39 -42.12 -19.44
C PRO A 317 17.32 -40.79 -20.19
N TRP A 318 16.83 -40.79 -21.44
CA TRP A 318 16.70 -39.59 -22.27
C TRP A 318 15.50 -38.72 -21.89
N SER A 319 14.39 -39.30 -21.43
CA SER A 319 13.19 -38.56 -21.00
C SER A 319 13.29 -38.10 -19.51
N ALA A 320 14.13 -38.76 -18.71
CA ALA A 320 14.31 -38.47 -17.29
C ALA A 320 15.22 -37.25 -17.01
N ARG A 321 16.01 -36.80 -17.99
CA ARG A 321 17.00 -35.72 -17.79
C ARG A 321 16.35 -34.43 -17.39
N GLU A 322 15.25 -34.03 -18.02
CA GLU A 322 14.58 -32.76 -17.78
C GLU A 322 14.07 -32.67 -16.33
N TYR A 323 13.22 -33.60 -15.88
CA TYR A 323 12.65 -33.49 -14.53
C TYR A 323 13.71 -33.68 -13.43
N LYS A 324 14.79 -34.44 -13.67
CA LYS A 324 15.92 -34.56 -12.74
C LYS A 324 16.69 -33.25 -12.64
N ALA A 325 17.00 -32.61 -13.75
CA ALA A 325 17.66 -31.31 -13.78
C ALA A 325 16.81 -30.23 -13.11
N ASN A 326 15.52 -30.16 -13.42
CA ASN A 326 14.59 -29.22 -12.80
C ASN A 326 14.45 -29.45 -11.30
N THR A 327 14.36 -30.71 -10.85
CA THR A 327 14.32 -31.05 -9.42
C THR A 327 15.59 -30.60 -8.68
N ALA A 328 16.76 -30.77 -9.29
CA ALA A 328 18.02 -30.29 -8.73
C ALA A 328 18.09 -28.76 -8.70
N SER A 329 17.71 -28.11 -9.80
CA SER A 329 17.64 -26.64 -9.90
C SER A 329 16.76 -26.03 -8.80
N LEU A 330 15.52 -26.56 -8.62
CA LEU A 330 14.61 -26.13 -7.55
C LEU A 330 15.19 -26.41 -6.14
N GLY A 331 16.03 -27.44 -5.99
CA GLY A 331 16.76 -27.68 -4.76
C GLY A 331 17.77 -26.57 -4.42
N TYR A 332 18.48 -26.05 -5.44
CA TYR A 332 19.37 -24.88 -5.26
C TYR A 332 18.58 -23.60 -5.02
N GLU A 333 17.45 -23.41 -5.72
CA GLU A 333 16.56 -22.26 -5.49
C GLU A 333 16.02 -22.25 -4.05
N ALA A 334 15.60 -23.41 -3.52
CA ALA A 334 15.17 -23.51 -2.12
C ALA A 334 16.29 -23.09 -1.15
N ARG A 335 17.55 -23.47 -1.43
CA ARG A 335 18.70 -23.02 -0.64
C ARG A 335 18.93 -21.51 -0.77
N ALA A 336 18.79 -20.96 -1.97
CA ALA A 336 18.92 -19.51 -2.20
C ALA A 336 17.91 -18.73 -1.37
N VAL A 337 16.62 -19.13 -1.37
CA VAL A 337 15.58 -18.51 -0.55
C VAL A 337 15.88 -18.63 0.95
N GLN A 338 16.44 -19.76 1.42
CA GLN A 338 16.86 -19.92 2.82
C GLN A 338 17.99 -18.95 3.19
N GLN A 339 18.99 -18.77 2.32
CA GLN A 339 20.06 -17.80 2.55
C GLN A 339 19.53 -16.35 2.52
N GLN A 340 18.61 -16.04 1.60
CA GLN A 340 17.94 -14.74 1.55
C GLN A 340 17.18 -14.45 2.86
N ARG A 341 16.49 -15.45 3.41
CA ARG A 341 15.83 -15.34 4.71
C ARG A 341 16.83 -15.05 5.86
N ALA A 342 17.95 -15.74 5.88
CA ALA A 342 18.99 -15.52 6.89
C ALA A 342 19.60 -14.11 6.77
N SER A 343 19.91 -13.66 5.55
CA SER A 343 20.40 -12.29 5.28
C SER A 343 19.38 -11.24 5.75
N LEU A 344 18.11 -11.41 5.39
CA LEU A 344 17.04 -10.48 5.78
C LEU A 344 16.94 -10.31 7.32
N LEU A 345 17.03 -11.41 8.06
CA LEU A 345 16.98 -11.37 9.53
C LEU A 345 18.22 -10.69 10.12
N ASN A 346 19.40 -10.96 9.57
CA ASN A 346 20.63 -10.31 10.00
C ASN A 346 20.58 -8.80 9.75
N ASP A 347 20.14 -8.39 8.57
CA ASP A 347 20.00 -6.97 8.19
C ASP A 347 18.95 -6.26 9.07
N ALA A 348 17.83 -6.94 9.35
CA ALA A 348 16.81 -6.40 10.24
C ALA A 348 17.34 -6.19 11.67
N ALA A 349 18.10 -7.16 12.21
CA ALA A 349 18.73 -7.01 13.52
C ALA A 349 19.71 -5.84 13.56
N GLY A 350 20.51 -5.67 12.50
CA GLY A 350 21.42 -4.53 12.35
C GLY A 350 20.67 -3.18 12.32
N ARG A 351 19.62 -3.07 11.49
CA ARG A 351 18.80 -1.87 11.41
C ARG A 351 18.12 -1.52 12.73
N ILE A 352 17.56 -2.51 13.43
CA ILE A 352 16.92 -2.29 14.75
C ILE A 352 17.94 -1.76 15.75
N THR A 353 19.16 -2.32 15.80
CA THR A 353 20.22 -1.86 16.70
C THR A 353 20.64 -0.43 16.39
N THR A 354 20.80 -0.09 15.11
CA THR A 354 21.10 1.29 14.67
C THR A 354 19.99 2.25 15.08
N LEU A 355 18.73 1.92 14.80
CA LEU A 355 17.58 2.76 15.16
C LEU A 355 17.46 2.97 16.67
N GLN A 356 17.78 1.98 17.49
CA GLN A 356 17.82 2.14 18.96
C GLN A 356 18.90 3.12 19.42
N SER A 357 20.07 3.08 18.79
CA SER A 357 21.14 4.05 19.04
C SER A 357 20.71 5.45 18.65
N ASP A 358 20.17 5.62 17.45
CA ASP A 358 19.72 6.91 16.93
C ASP A 358 18.59 7.52 17.80
N LEU A 359 17.62 6.68 18.21
CA LEU A 359 16.56 7.09 19.12
C LEU A 359 17.09 7.62 20.45
N ARG A 360 18.13 6.99 21.01
CA ARG A 360 18.76 7.44 22.27
C ARG A 360 19.39 8.81 22.08
N VAL A 361 20.22 8.99 21.04
CA VAL A 361 20.90 10.25 20.73
C VAL A 361 19.89 11.36 20.47
N GLN A 362 18.84 11.07 19.67
CA GLN A 362 17.83 12.06 19.32
C GLN A 362 17.02 12.50 20.56
N ARG A 363 16.76 11.59 21.49
CA ARG A 363 16.10 11.90 22.76
C ARG A 363 16.97 12.80 23.65
N GLU A 364 18.26 12.54 23.74
CA GLU A 364 19.21 13.39 24.48
C GLU A 364 19.27 14.81 23.90
N GLN A 365 19.31 14.92 22.55
CA GLN A 365 19.25 16.21 21.87
C GLN A 365 17.96 16.98 22.19
N LEU A 366 16.82 16.29 22.17
CA LEU A 366 15.54 16.90 22.49
C LEU A 366 15.48 17.42 23.92
N LEU A 367 15.97 16.65 24.90
CA LEU A 367 16.06 17.07 26.29
C LEU A 367 16.97 18.30 26.46
N ASN A 368 18.09 18.36 25.74
CA ASN A 368 18.99 19.54 25.76
C ASN A 368 18.29 20.78 25.21
N TYR A 369 17.47 20.67 24.17
CA TYR A 369 16.64 21.79 23.70
C TYR A 369 15.65 22.22 24.75
N GLU A 370 14.90 21.30 25.36
CA GLU A 370 13.84 21.59 26.32
C GLU A 370 14.39 22.22 27.61
N GLN A 371 15.46 21.66 28.15
CA GLN A 371 15.97 22.05 29.47
C GLN A 371 17.06 23.13 29.44
N GLY A 372 17.80 23.23 28.32
CA GLY A 372 18.94 24.13 28.16
C GLY A 372 18.69 25.27 27.18
N VAL A 373 18.63 24.93 25.89
CA VAL A 373 18.69 25.92 24.79
C VAL A 373 17.48 26.84 24.78
N LEU A 374 16.27 26.28 24.78
CA LEU A 374 15.04 27.09 24.66
C LEU A 374 14.82 28.02 25.86
N PRO A 375 14.98 27.60 27.13
CA PRO A 375 14.84 28.50 28.27
C PRO A 375 15.92 29.61 28.30
N ALA A 376 17.16 29.28 27.91
CA ALA A 376 18.25 30.27 27.89
C ALA A 376 18.01 31.36 26.86
N LEU A 377 17.68 30.96 25.59
CA LEU A 377 17.41 31.92 24.52
C LEU A 377 16.14 32.76 24.77
N ARG A 378 15.11 32.14 25.35
CA ARG A 378 13.90 32.90 25.75
C ARG A 378 14.25 33.99 26.78
N LYS A 379 15.05 33.66 27.80
CA LYS A 379 15.51 34.64 28.81
C LYS A 379 16.39 35.72 28.17
N ALA A 380 17.31 35.33 27.26
CA ALA A 380 18.14 36.28 26.54
C ALA A 380 17.29 37.32 25.79
N TYR A 381 16.29 36.83 25.02
CA TYR A 381 15.34 37.69 24.31
C TYR A 381 14.58 38.63 25.29
N GLN A 382 14.06 38.09 26.39
CA GLN A 382 13.30 38.90 27.36
C GLN A 382 14.14 40.01 28.01
N VAL A 383 15.40 39.69 28.40
CA VAL A 383 16.31 40.67 29.00
C VAL A 383 16.73 41.73 27.98
N THR A 384 17.02 41.34 26.75
CA THR A 384 17.39 42.27 25.69
C THR A 384 16.23 43.20 25.29
N LEU A 385 15.00 42.66 25.26
CA LEU A 385 13.79 43.46 25.03
C LEU A 385 13.59 44.50 26.15
N LEU A 386 13.76 44.10 27.41
CA LEU A 386 13.67 45.01 28.54
C LEU A 386 14.74 46.12 28.49
N ALA A 387 15.98 45.75 28.17
CA ALA A 387 17.09 46.69 27.97
C ALA A 387 16.78 47.68 26.83
N TYR A 388 16.17 47.23 25.75
CA TYR A 388 15.71 48.13 24.70
C TYR A 388 14.60 49.07 25.15
N GLN A 389 13.67 48.59 25.93
CA GLN A 389 12.60 49.44 26.51
C GLN A 389 13.17 50.52 27.43
N GLN A 390 14.27 50.23 28.13
CA GLN A 390 14.99 51.16 28.99
C GLN A 390 16.04 52.02 28.27
N ASN A 391 16.12 51.96 26.93
CA ASN A 391 17.11 52.66 26.09
C ASN A 391 18.58 52.27 26.36
N THR A 392 18.83 51.10 26.95
CA THR A 392 20.18 50.58 27.22
C THR A 392 20.66 49.57 26.14
N ALA A 393 19.76 49.08 25.27
CA ALA A 393 20.08 48.24 24.13
C ALA A 393 19.49 48.84 22.85
N GLN A 394 20.06 48.46 21.71
CA GLN A 394 19.58 48.89 20.39
C GLN A 394 18.63 47.84 19.77
N LEU A 395 17.75 48.32 18.87
CA LEU A 395 16.76 47.47 18.18
C LEU A 395 17.37 46.23 17.47
N PRO A 396 18.49 46.31 16.75
CA PRO A 396 19.10 45.15 16.14
C PRO A 396 19.40 43.99 17.10
N ALA A 397 19.85 44.31 18.31
CA ALA A 397 20.13 43.28 19.32
C ALA A 397 18.88 42.52 19.77
N VAL A 398 17.73 43.22 19.84
CA VAL A 398 16.44 42.58 20.18
C VAL A 398 15.98 41.66 19.05
N VAL A 399 16.11 42.10 17.81
CA VAL A 399 15.75 41.31 16.63
C VAL A 399 16.63 40.08 16.55
N GLU A 400 17.92 40.19 16.74
CA GLU A 400 18.87 39.06 16.73
C GLU A 400 18.53 38.05 17.86
N ALA A 401 18.23 38.52 19.08
CA ALA A 401 17.83 37.63 20.18
C ALA A 401 16.49 36.93 19.92
N LEU A 402 15.52 37.62 19.26
CA LEU A 402 14.25 37.03 18.85
C LEU A 402 14.47 35.98 17.78
N ASP A 403 15.29 36.28 16.77
CA ASP A 403 15.61 35.32 15.68
C ASP A 403 16.30 34.07 16.24
N ALA A 404 17.27 34.22 17.13
CA ALA A 404 17.95 33.08 17.76
C ALA A 404 16.96 32.20 18.52
N TRP A 405 16.01 32.79 19.26
CA TRP A 405 14.97 32.04 19.97
C TRP A 405 14.00 31.36 18.98
N LEU A 406 13.55 32.07 17.94
CA LEU A 406 12.70 31.51 16.90
C LEU A 406 13.37 30.31 16.23
N MET A 407 14.62 30.46 15.75
CA MET A 407 15.37 29.39 15.08
C MET A 407 15.52 28.16 15.98
N ALA A 408 15.80 28.34 17.27
CA ALA A 408 15.89 27.24 18.21
C ALA A 408 14.54 26.54 18.40
N ARG A 409 13.40 27.26 18.42
CA ARG A 409 12.06 26.67 18.47
C ARG A 409 11.76 25.82 17.21
N LEU A 410 12.13 26.32 16.04
CA LEU A 410 11.95 25.58 14.78
C LEU A 410 12.84 24.32 14.74
N GLN A 411 14.11 24.44 15.18
CA GLN A 411 15.04 23.30 15.28
C GLN A 411 14.57 22.25 16.30
N TYR A 412 14.00 22.66 17.42
CA TYR A 412 13.37 21.76 18.37
C TYR A 412 12.20 20.98 17.75
N LEU A 413 11.35 21.63 16.96
CA LEU A 413 10.26 20.97 16.24
C LEU A 413 10.79 20.02 15.16
N ASP A 414 11.91 20.36 14.50
CA ASP A 414 12.61 19.43 13.58
C ASP A 414 13.15 18.22 14.33
N ALA A 415 13.74 18.41 15.51
CA ALA A 415 14.23 17.33 16.35
C ALA A 415 13.08 16.42 16.84
N GLN A 416 11.91 16.98 17.16
CA GLN A 416 10.72 16.21 17.47
C GLN A 416 10.25 15.38 16.27
N TYR A 417 10.23 15.96 15.08
CA TYR A 417 9.84 15.23 13.85
C TYR A 417 10.79 14.08 13.56
N GLU A 418 12.11 14.31 13.69
CA GLU A 418 13.11 13.26 13.48
C GLU A 418 12.93 12.11 14.50
N LEU A 419 12.71 12.43 15.79
CA LEU A 419 12.41 11.42 16.79
C LEU A 419 11.19 10.58 16.41
N MET A 420 10.09 11.22 15.95
CA MET A 420 8.89 10.51 15.50
C MET A 420 9.17 9.64 14.27
N THR A 421 9.97 10.13 13.33
CA THR A 421 10.35 9.39 12.13
C THR A 421 11.19 8.16 12.47
N LEU A 422 12.14 8.29 13.39
CA LEU A 422 12.92 7.16 13.90
C LEU A 422 12.03 6.11 14.59
N HIS A 423 11.04 6.55 15.37
CA HIS A 423 10.06 5.63 15.96
C HIS A 423 9.22 4.91 14.92
N VAL A 424 8.72 5.63 13.91
CA VAL A 424 7.97 5.01 12.82
C VAL A 424 8.80 3.94 12.11
N ARG A 425 10.09 4.21 11.84
CA ARG A 425 11.01 3.23 11.25
C ARG A 425 11.26 2.04 12.18
N TYR A 426 11.41 2.30 13.48
CA TYR A 426 11.58 1.24 14.49
C TYR A 426 10.35 0.34 14.57
N ASP A 427 9.14 0.91 14.65
CA ASP A 427 7.88 0.17 14.63
C ASP A 427 7.68 -0.59 13.31
N GLN A 428 8.13 -0.02 12.18
CA GLN A 428 8.10 -0.68 10.88
C GLN A 428 8.98 -1.94 10.85
N GLU A 429 10.19 -1.87 11.44
CA GLU A 429 11.08 -3.04 11.54
C GLU A 429 10.53 -4.11 12.49
N LEU A 430 9.77 -3.72 13.52
CA LEU A 430 9.11 -4.63 14.45
C LEU A 430 7.73 -5.11 13.99
N GLU A 431 7.16 -4.47 12.97
CA GLU A 431 5.78 -4.65 12.49
C GLU A 431 4.72 -4.43 13.58
N GLN A 432 4.89 -3.35 14.36
CA GLN A 432 3.98 -2.91 15.42
C GLN A 432 3.10 -1.73 15.00
#